data_c490f14e8824b72a05f59deaa136ed7f
#
_entry.id   c490f14e8824b72a05f59deaa136ed7f
#
_cell.length_a   1.000
_cell.length_b   1.000
_cell.length_c   1.000
_cell.angle_alpha   90.00
_cell.angle_beta   90.00
_cell.angle_gamma   90.00
#
_symmetry.space_group_name_H-M   'P 1'
#
loop_
_entity.id
_entity.type
_entity.pdbx_description
1 polymer ?
#
loop_
_entity_poly.entity_id
_entity_poly.type
_entity_poly.pdbx_seq_one_letter_code
_entity_poly.pdbx_strand_id
1 'polypeptide(L)'
;DNPAGSVKDRPALSMIRRAEQRGDIKPGDRLIEATSGNTGIALAMVAAMKGYRMTLIMPDNATDERKWAMTAYGAELIEVTKAQGMEGARDLAMKMQAQGLGTVLDQFNNPDNPMAHYEGTGPEIWRDTQGQVTHFVSSMGTTGTIMGVSAYLKTQNPEIEIIGLQPEDGASIPGIRRWPQAYMPGIFDAAKVDSILDISQKDAENAMRRLAKDEGIFCGVSAGGSVAAALALNQQVENATIVTIICDRGDRYLSSGVYA
;
A
#
# COMPACT_ATOMS: atom_id res chain seq x y z
N ASP A 1 6.03 -4.84 13.16
CA ASP A 1 6.98 -3.83 12.66
C ASP A 1 7.04 -3.86 11.15
N ASN A 2 7.47 -2.74 10.55
CA ASN A 2 7.63 -2.61 9.11
C ASN A 2 9.06 -2.11 8.82
N PRO A 3 10.07 -3.01 8.77
CA PRO A 3 11.49 -2.64 8.74
C PRO A 3 11.90 -1.92 7.45
N ALA A 4 11.25 -2.17 6.31
CA ALA A 4 11.45 -1.36 5.10
C ALA A 4 10.72 -0.01 5.15
N GLY A 5 10.01 0.30 6.24
CA GLY A 5 9.42 1.60 6.56
C GLY A 5 8.06 1.87 5.93
N SER A 6 7.30 0.86 5.56
CA SER A 6 5.92 1.06 5.10
C SER A 6 5.00 -0.13 5.39
N VAL A 7 3.70 0.12 5.29
CA VAL A 7 2.66 -0.90 5.39
C VAL A 7 2.83 -2.03 4.35
N LYS A 8 3.56 -1.79 3.26
CA LYS A 8 3.79 -2.77 2.18
C LYS A 8 4.73 -3.91 2.56
N ASP A 9 5.44 -3.80 3.68
CA ASP A 9 6.28 -4.88 4.20
C ASP A 9 5.44 -6.12 4.52
N ARG A 10 4.22 -5.92 5.00
CA ARG A 10 3.28 -6.99 5.37
C ARG A 10 2.77 -7.78 4.17
N PRO A 11 2.16 -7.17 3.13
CA PRO A 11 1.75 -7.91 1.95
C PRO A 11 2.93 -8.50 1.17
N ALA A 12 4.09 -7.83 1.11
CA ALA A 12 5.28 -8.40 0.45
C ALA A 12 5.70 -9.71 1.10
N LEU A 13 5.79 -9.75 2.43
CA LEU A 13 6.11 -10.97 3.17
C LEU A 13 5.03 -12.04 2.99
N SER A 14 3.75 -11.66 3.03
CA SER A 14 2.62 -12.59 2.90
C SER A 14 2.60 -13.25 1.52
N MET A 15 2.71 -12.47 0.45
CA MET A 15 2.70 -12.99 -0.92
C MET A 15 3.83 -14.00 -1.15
N ILE A 16 5.07 -13.67 -0.75
CA ILE A 16 6.21 -14.55 -0.93
C ILE A 16 6.07 -15.81 -0.05
N ARG A 17 5.77 -15.65 1.25
CA ARG A 17 5.66 -16.79 2.18
C ARG A 17 4.56 -17.77 1.78
N ARG A 18 3.41 -17.27 1.34
CA ARG A 18 2.30 -18.13 0.94
C ARG A 18 2.54 -18.81 -0.40
N ALA A 19 3.19 -18.15 -1.35
CA ALA A 19 3.63 -18.77 -2.58
C ALA A 19 4.67 -19.89 -2.32
N GLU A 20 5.61 -19.70 -1.39
CA GLU A 20 6.51 -20.77 -0.93
C GLU A 20 5.74 -21.95 -0.33
N GLN A 21 4.78 -21.68 0.54
CA GLN A 21 3.97 -22.72 1.21
C GLN A 21 3.16 -23.56 0.22
N ARG A 22 2.72 -22.97 -0.88
CA ARG A 22 2.03 -23.68 -1.97
C ARG A 22 2.99 -24.42 -2.91
N GLY A 23 4.28 -24.12 -2.83
CA GLY A 23 5.28 -24.67 -3.77
C GLY A 23 5.32 -23.95 -5.13
N ASP A 24 4.70 -22.77 -5.24
CA ASP A 24 4.68 -21.96 -6.46
C ASP A 24 6.07 -21.38 -6.77
N ILE A 25 6.84 -21.09 -5.73
CA ILE A 25 8.19 -20.52 -5.79
C ILE A 25 9.11 -21.14 -4.74
N LYS A 26 10.42 -21.10 -4.98
CA LYS A 26 11.46 -21.55 -4.05
C LYS A 26 12.66 -20.61 -4.05
N PRO A 27 13.46 -20.55 -2.97
CA PRO A 27 14.69 -19.75 -2.94
C PRO A 27 15.56 -19.99 -4.18
N GLY A 28 16.10 -18.90 -4.74
CA GLY A 28 16.84 -18.89 -6.01
C GLY A 28 15.99 -18.55 -7.24
N ASP A 29 14.67 -18.66 -7.17
CA ASP A 29 13.79 -18.25 -8.26
C ASP A 29 13.82 -16.73 -8.47
N ARG A 30 13.44 -16.29 -9.67
CA ARG A 30 13.26 -14.89 -10.00
C ARG A 30 11.81 -14.48 -9.76
N LEU A 31 11.62 -13.46 -8.93
CA LEU A 31 10.33 -12.78 -8.73
C LEU A 31 10.32 -11.49 -9.53
N ILE A 32 9.16 -11.14 -10.06
CA ILE A 32 8.96 -9.95 -10.89
C ILE A 32 7.79 -9.15 -10.32
N GLU A 33 7.92 -7.83 -10.26
CA GLU A 33 6.79 -6.94 -9.95
C GLU A 33 6.93 -5.60 -10.66
N ALA A 34 5.80 -5.08 -11.16
CA ALA A 34 5.71 -3.74 -11.72
C ALA A 34 5.32 -2.76 -10.62
N THR A 35 6.29 -1.98 -10.13
CA THR A 35 6.06 -1.02 -9.05
C THR A 35 7.21 -0.02 -8.91
N SER A 36 6.91 1.23 -8.69
CA SER A 36 7.88 2.31 -8.41
C SER A 36 7.84 2.79 -6.96
N GLY A 37 7.07 2.15 -6.10
CA GLY A 37 6.79 2.64 -4.74
C GLY A 37 7.24 1.71 -3.62
N ASN A 38 6.57 1.86 -2.50
CA ASN A 38 6.84 1.11 -1.27
C ASN A 38 6.80 -0.41 -1.43
N THR A 39 5.94 -0.92 -2.31
CA THR A 39 5.86 -2.36 -2.59
C THR A 39 7.19 -2.89 -3.15
N GLY A 40 7.82 -2.16 -4.08
CA GLY A 40 9.11 -2.56 -4.63
C GLY A 40 10.21 -2.64 -3.58
N ILE A 41 10.27 -1.65 -2.68
CA ILE A 41 11.25 -1.65 -1.59
C ILE A 41 11.00 -2.85 -0.64
N ALA A 42 9.75 -3.08 -0.29
CA ALA A 42 9.37 -4.19 0.59
C ALA A 42 9.66 -5.56 -0.03
N LEU A 43 9.32 -5.74 -1.32
CA LEU A 43 9.62 -6.98 -2.04
C LEU A 43 11.12 -7.21 -2.18
N ALA A 44 11.90 -6.17 -2.48
CA ALA A 44 13.35 -6.26 -2.55
C ALA A 44 13.94 -6.72 -1.21
N MET A 45 13.50 -6.14 -0.09
CA MET A 45 13.91 -6.53 1.25
C MET A 45 13.57 -8.00 1.55
N VAL A 46 12.33 -8.42 1.33
CA VAL A 46 11.90 -9.81 1.62
C VAL A 46 12.63 -10.81 0.71
N ALA A 47 12.81 -10.46 -0.57
CA ALA A 47 13.55 -11.29 -1.52
C ALA A 47 15.01 -11.49 -1.07
N ALA A 48 15.69 -10.41 -0.63
CA ALA A 48 17.04 -10.50 -0.09
C ALA A 48 17.12 -11.43 1.13
N MET A 49 16.17 -11.29 2.08
CA MET A 49 16.12 -12.10 3.30
C MET A 49 15.88 -13.58 3.01
N LYS A 50 15.13 -13.92 1.96
CA LYS A 50 14.68 -15.28 1.65
C LYS A 50 15.44 -15.93 0.49
N GLY A 51 16.42 -15.23 -0.10
CA GLY A 51 17.27 -15.79 -1.16
C GLY A 51 16.62 -15.83 -2.54
N TYR A 52 15.70 -14.91 -2.83
CA TYR A 52 15.13 -14.73 -4.18
C TYR A 52 15.89 -13.69 -4.99
N ARG A 53 15.83 -13.80 -6.30
CA ARG A 53 16.24 -12.74 -7.23
C ARG A 53 15.04 -11.86 -7.50
N MET A 54 15.09 -10.57 -7.16
CA MET A 54 13.99 -9.65 -7.37
C MET A 54 14.24 -8.76 -8.58
N THR A 55 13.34 -8.74 -9.54
CA THR A 55 13.31 -7.82 -10.68
C THR A 55 12.11 -6.88 -10.53
N LEU A 56 12.38 -5.59 -10.48
CA LEU A 56 11.36 -4.53 -10.36
C LEU A 56 11.32 -3.71 -11.63
N ILE A 57 10.12 -3.51 -12.17
CA ILE A 57 9.91 -2.78 -13.41
C ILE A 57 9.15 -1.50 -13.09
N MET A 58 9.66 -0.36 -13.54
CA MET A 58 9.11 0.96 -13.22
C MET A 58 9.36 1.98 -14.31
N PRO A 59 8.59 3.07 -14.36
CA PRO A 59 8.93 4.22 -15.19
C PRO A 59 10.23 4.88 -14.75
N ASP A 60 11.00 5.41 -15.72
CA ASP A 60 12.30 6.03 -15.53
C ASP A 60 12.28 7.28 -14.61
N ASN A 61 11.12 7.90 -14.46
CA ASN A 61 10.90 9.06 -13.59
C ASN A 61 10.59 8.72 -12.10
N ALA A 62 10.76 7.47 -11.69
CA ALA A 62 10.74 7.13 -10.26
C ALA A 62 11.90 7.83 -9.53
N THR A 63 11.67 8.24 -8.26
CA THR A 63 12.69 9.00 -7.50
C THR A 63 13.94 8.16 -7.21
N ASP A 64 15.10 8.81 -7.19
CA ASP A 64 16.38 8.14 -6.98
C ASP A 64 16.46 7.43 -5.63
N GLU A 65 15.92 8.03 -4.56
CA GLU A 65 15.91 7.42 -3.23
C GLU A 65 15.20 6.06 -3.22
N ARG A 66 14.10 5.93 -3.99
CA ARG A 66 13.40 4.64 -4.13
C ARG A 66 14.22 3.62 -4.91
N LYS A 67 14.82 4.05 -6.03
CA LYS A 67 15.71 3.20 -6.84
C LYS A 67 16.89 2.72 -6.01
N TRP A 68 17.56 3.62 -5.28
CA TRP A 68 18.68 3.29 -4.41
C TRP A 68 18.28 2.33 -3.28
N ALA A 69 17.13 2.53 -2.65
CA ALA A 69 16.67 1.61 -1.62
C ALA A 69 16.42 0.19 -2.17
N MET A 70 15.82 0.07 -3.36
CA MET A 70 15.59 -1.22 -4.01
C MET A 70 16.90 -1.90 -4.41
N THR A 71 17.84 -1.16 -5.01
CA THR A 71 19.16 -1.70 -5.40
C THR A 71 20.03 -2.03 -4.21
N ALA A 72 19.92 -1.29 -3.10
CA ALA A 72 20.63 -1.61 -1.85
C ALA A 72 20.23 -2.99 -1.29
N TYR A 73 18.97 -3.41 -1.51
CA TYR A 73 18.52 -4.77 -1.19
C TYR A 73 18.86 -5.80 -2.28
N GLY A 74 19.56 -5.40 -3.35
CA GLY A 74 20.00 -6.31 -4.43
C GLY A 74 18.97 -6.55 -5.53
N ALA A 75 17.90 -5.74 -5.62
CA ALA A 75 16.93 -5.87 -6.70
C ALA A 75 17.54 -5.37 -8.04
N GLU A 76 17.21 -6.09 -9.11
CA GLU A 76 17.42 -5.66 -10.49
C GLU A 76 16.31 -4.70 -10.91
N LEU A 77 16.66 -3.53 -11.43
CA LEU A 77 15.70 -2.54 -11.91
C LEU A 77 15.66 -2.54 -13.43
N ILE A 78 14.45 -2.62 -13.98
CA ILE A 78 14.18 -2.43 -15.41
C ILE A 78 13.33 -1.17 -15.55
N GLU A 79 13.83 -0.20 -16.28
CA GLU A 79 13.12 1.04 -16.51
C GLU A 79 12.38 1.01 -17.84
N VAL A 80 11.11 1.43 -17.81
CA VAL A 80 10.32 1.78 -19.01
C VAL A 80 10.25 3.30 -19.12
N THR A 81 9.94 3.82 -20.31
CA THR A 81 9.83 5.26 -20.49
C THR A 81 8.66 5.82 -19.67
N LYS A 82 8.76 7.09 -19.24
CA LYS A 82 7.65 7.82 -18.61
C LYS A 82 6.35 7.75 -19.43
N ALA A 83 6.46 7.76 -20.76
CA ALA A 83 5.31 7.67 -21.65
C ALA A 83 4.62 6.28 -21.60
N GLN A 84 5.37 5.21 -21.38
CA GLN A 84 4.81 3.87 -21.18
C GLN A 84 4.14 3.74 -19.80
N GLY A 85 4.62 4.49 -18.82
CA GLY A 85 4.04 4.55 -17.49
C GLY A 85 4.01 3.20 -16.76
N MET A 86 3.13 3.10 -15.76
CA MET A 86 2.94 1.86 -15.00
C MET A 86 2.23 0.76 -15.80
N GLU A 87 1.42 1.12 -16.79
CA GLU A 87 0.81 0.16 -17.71
C GLU A 87 1.87 -0.58 -18.52
N GLY A 88 2.82 0.16 -19.12
CA GLY A 88 3.94 -0.47 -19.84
C GLY A 88 4.84 -1.32 -18.95
N ALA A 89 5.04 -0.91 -17.69
CA ALA A 89 5.77 -1.73 -16.71
C ALA A 89 5.03 -3.05 -16.41
N ARG A 90 3.71 -3.03 -16.25
CA ARG A 90 2.89 -4.23 -16.03
C ARG A 90 2.88 -5.15 -17.24
N ASP A 91 2.73 -4.59 -18.45
CA ASP A 91 2.77 -5.37 -19.69
C ASP A 91 4.11 -6.08 -19.86
N LEU A 92 5.22 -5.38 -19.54
CA LEU A 92 6.54 -5.98 -19.59
C LEU A 92 6.71 -7.10 -18.55
N ALA A 93 6.22 -6.91 -17.32
CA ALA A 93 6.24 -7.94 -16.28
C ALA A 93 5.51 -9.21 -16.75
N MET A 94 4.30 -9.07 -17.27
CA MET A 94 3.51 -10.20 -17.79
C MET A 94 4.17 -10.89 -18.98
N LYS A 95 4.78 -10.11 -19.88
CA LYS A 95 5.57 -10.65 -21.00
C LYS A 95 6.76 -11.47 -20.52
N MET A 96 7.50 -10.98 -19.52
CA MET A 96 8.62 -11.71 -18.93
C MET A 96 8.17 -13.01 -18.29
N GLN A 97 7.05 -13.01 -17.57
CA GLN A 97 6.47 -14.23 -17.02
C GLN A 97 6.07 -15.22 -18.10
N ALA A 98 5.40 -14.77 -19.17
CA ALA A 98 5.02 -15.62 -20.31
C ALA A 98 6.23 -16.25 -21.03
N GLN A 99 7.39 -15.62 -20.96
CA GLN A 99 8.66 -16.12 -21.48
C GLN A 99 9.40 -17.04 -20.49
N GLY A 100 8.84 -17.32 -19.31
CA GLY A 100 9.45 -18.17 -18.29
C GLY A 100 10.65 -17.51 -17.58
N LEU A 101 10.76 -16.19 -17.63
CA LEU A 101 11.89 -15.46 -17.03
C LEU A 101 11.73 -15.22 -15.51
N GLY A 102 10.58 -15.53 -14.94
CA GLY A 102 10.30 -15.40 -13.50
C GLY A 102 8.81 -15.42 -13.21
N THR A 103 8.47 -15.29 -11.94
CA THR A 103 7.08 -15.28 -11.43
C THR A 103 6.66 -13.87 -11.06
N VAL A 104 5.56 -13.39 -11.61
CA VAL A 104 4.94 -12.11 -11.23
C VAL A 104 4.09 -12.33 -9.97
N LEU A 105 4.29 -11.50 -8.94
CA LEU A 105 3.53 -11.60 -7.69
C LEU A 105 2.13 -10.96 -7.79
N ASP A 106 1.97 -9.95 -8.66
CA ASP A 106 0.71 -9.27 -8.98
C ASP A 106 -0.05 -8.75 -7.76
N GLN A 107 0.49 -7.73 -7.11
CA GLN A 107 -0.08 -7.14 -5.89
C GLN A 107 -1.55 -6.69 -6.01
N PHE A 108 -2.07 -6.49 -7.23
CA PHE A 108 -3.43 -6.01 -7.47
C PHE A 108 -4.47 -7.14 -7.56
N ASN A 109 -4.03 -8.36 -7.86
CA ASN A 109 -4.91 -9.52 -8.00
C ASN A 109 -4.56 -10.65 -7.03
N ASN A 110 -3.46 -10.54 -6.31
CA ASN A 110 -2.98 -11.58 -5.42
C ASN A 110 -3.75 -11.59 -4.08
N PRO A 111 -4.51 -12.64 -3.76
CA PRO A 111 -5.28 -12.73 -2.53
C PRO A 111 -4.42 -12.74 -1.26
N ASP A 112 -3.13 -13.06 -1.38
CA ASP A 112 -2.20 -13.08 -0.26
C ASP A 112 -1.84 -11.64 0.21
N ASN A 113 -2.11 -10.61 -0.62
CA ASN A 113 -1.99 -9.22 -0.22
C ASN A 113 -2.99 -8.86 0.90
N PRO A 114 -4.32 -8.95 0.73
CA PRO A 114 -5.24 -8.67 1.83
C PRO A 114 -5.10 -9.64 3.00
N MET A 115 -4.67 -10.88 2.78
CA MET A 115 -4.45 -11.85 3.86
C MET A 115 -3.43 -11.39 4.88
N ALA A 116 -2.40 -10.62 4.49
CA ALA A 116 -1.45 -10.02 5.42
C ALA A 116 -2.15 -9.12 6.46
N HIS A 117 -3.19 -8.43 6.03
CA HIS A 117 -3.94 -7.49 6.87
C HIS A 117 -5.06 -8.17 7.64
N TYR A 118 -5.65 -9.23 7.08
CA TYR A 118 -6.63 -10.05 7.78
C TYR A 118 -6.00 -10.78 8.98
N GLU A 119 -4.80 -11.34 8.80
CA GLU A 119 -4.11 -12.11 9.85
C GLU A 119 -3.27 -11.24 10.80
N GLY A 120 -2.89 -10.02 10.38
CA GLY A 120 -2.01 -9.14 11.14
C GLY A 120 -2.65 -7.82 11.52
N THR A 121 -2.83 -6.91 10.56
CA THR A 121 -3.26 -5.52 10.83
C THR A 121 -4.64 -5.44 11.48
N GLY A 122 -5.60 -6.23 11.01
CA GLY A 122 -6.96 -6.27 11.59
C GLY A 122 -6.95 -6.73 13.06
N PRO A 123 -6.35 -7.87 13.39
CA PRO A 123 -6.18 -8.31 14.78
C PRO A 123 -5.43 -7.32 15.67
N GLU A 124 -4.40 -6.65 15.16
CA GLU A 124 -3.68 -5.61 15.91
C GLU A 124 -4.59 -4.42 16.25
N ILE A 125 -5.35 -3.92 15.27
CA ILE A 125 -6.31 -2.83 15.49
C ILE A 125 -7.34 -3.23 16.55
N TRP A 126 -7.93 -4.42 16.42
CA TRP A 126 -8.94 -4.92 17.37
C TRP A 126 -8.40 -5.02 18.79
N ARG A 127 -7.22 -5.61 18.94
CA ARG A 127 -6.53 -5.75 20.23
C ARG A 127 -6.18 -4.39 20.85
N ASP A 128 -5.56 -3.51 20.06
CA ASP A 128 -5.01 -2.26 20.56
C ASP A 128 -6.12 -1.24 20.89
N THR A 129 -7.29 -1.35 20.26
CA THR A 129 -8.49 -0.60 20.63
C THR A 129 -9.35 -1.30 21.67
N GLN A 130 -8.95 -2.49 22.14
CA GLN A 130 -9.76 -3.31 23.05
C GLN A 130 -11.18 -3.59 22.53
N GLY A 131 -11.31 -3.74 21.22
CA GLY A 131 -12.59 -3.95 20.55
C GLY A 131 -13.48 -2.70 20.44
N GLN A 132 -12.98 -1.51 20.78
CA GLN A 132 -13.75 -0.27 20.78
C GLN A 132 -13.72 0.48 19.43
N VAL A 133 -12.99 -0.02 18.43
CA VAL A 133 -12.99 0.59 17.10
C VAL A 133 -14.39 0.62 16.50
N THR A 134 -14.82 1.80 16.07
CA THR A 134 -16.12 2.04 15.44
C THR A 134 -16.00 2.38 13.95
N HIS A 135 -14.89 3.00 13.55
CA HIS A 135 -14.64 3.43 12.17
C HIS A 135 -13.20 3.11 11.79
N PHE A 136 -13.01 2.59 10.60
CA PHE A 136 -11.69 2.38 10.00
C PHE A 136 -11.57 3.16 8.70
N VAL A 137 -10.67 4.15 8.66
CA VAL A 137 -10.41 5.01 7.50
C VAL A 137 -9.12 4.55 6.82
N SER A 138 -9.19 4.20 5.54
CA SER A 138 -8.04 3.65 4.80
C SER A 138 -7.85 4.28 3.43
N SER A 139 -6.65 4.80 3.20
CA SER A 139 -6.19 5.19 1.86
C SER A 139 -6.19 3.98 0.92
N MET A 140 -6.82 4.10 -0.25
CA MET A 140 -6.93 3.03 -1.23
C MET A 140 -5.83 3.14 -2.31
N GLY A 141 -4.81 2.28 -2.20
CA GLY A 141 -3.81 2.04 -3.26
C GLY A 141 -4.14 0.73 -4.00
N THR A 142 -3.51 -0.38 -3.63
CA THR A 142 -3.87 -1.71 -4.13
C THR A 142 -5.20 -2.22 -3.57
N THR A 143 -5.74 -1.56 -2.58
CA THR A 143 -6.90 -1.94 -1.76
C THR A 143 -6.65 -3.09 -0.76
N GLY A 144 -5.48 -3.71 -0.76
CA GLY A 144 -5.18 -4.86 0.12
C GLY A 144 -5.40 -4.57 1.61
N THR A 145 -4.99 -3.38 2.09
CA THR A 145 -5.15 -3.01 3.50
C THR A 145 -6.62 -2.92 3.88
N ILE A 146 -7.43 -2.17 3.11
CA ILE A 146 -8.85 -1.99 3.44
C ILE A 146 -9.61 -3.32 3.30
N MET A 147 -9.29 -4.16 2.32
CA MET A 147 -9.92 -5.46 2.13
C MET A 147 -9.63 -6.42 3.29
N GLY A 148 -8.36 -6.53 3.69
CA GLY A 148 -7.98 -7.46 4.76
C GLY A 148 -8.47 -7.00 6.13
N VAL A 149 -8.31 -5.71 6.45
CA VAL A 149 -8.78 -5.15 7.74
C VAL A 149 -10.30 -5.20 7.82
N SER A 150 -11.01 -4.79 6.77
CA SER A 150 -12.47 -4.86 6.71
C SER A 150 -12.98 -6.29 6.94
N ALA A 151 -12.42 -7.26 6.22
CA ALA A 151 -12.82 -8.65 6.37
C ALA A 151 -12.67 -9.13 7.81
N TYR A 152 -11.56 -8.76 8.49
CA TYR A 152 -11.36 -9.12 9.90
C TYR A 152 -12.30 -8.37 10.85
N LEU A 153 -12.34 -7.04 10.76
CA LEU A 153 -13.12 -6.22 11.69
C LEU A 153 -14.62 -6.51 11.61
N LYS A 154 -15.16 -6.73 10.39
CA LYS A 154 -16.57 -7.10 10.20
C LYS A 154 -16.92 -8.48 10.79
N THR A 155 -15.94 -9.40 10.94
CA THR A 155 -16.17 -10.64 11.68
C THR A 155 -16.24 -10.45 13.19
N GLN A 156 -15.58 -9.41 13.72
CA GLN A 156 -15.63 -9.08 15.14
C GLN A 156 -16.87 -8.28 15.51
N ASN A 157 -17.18 -7.26 14.71
CA ASN A 157 -18.38 -6.43 14.86
C ASN A 157 -18.82 -5.91 13.47
N PRO A 158 -19.97 -6.37 12.94
CA PRO A 158 -20.46 -5.95 11.63
C PRO A 158 -20.85 -4.47 11.56
N GLU A 159 -21.07 -3.80 12.70
CA GLU A 159 -21.43 -2.37 12.77
C GLU A 159 -20.24 -1.43 12.58
N ILE A 160 -19.00 -1.92 12.55
CA ILE A 160 -17.83 -1.09 12.30
C ILE A 160 -17.90 -0.53 10.89
N GLU A 161 -17.86 0.79 10.76
CA GLU A 161 -17.86 1.45 9.46
C GLU A 161 -16.47 1.44 8.81
N ILE A 162 -16.43 1.01 7.56
CA ILE A 162 -15.22 0.93 6.74
C ILE A 162 -15.26 2.00 5.67
N ILE A 163 -14.34 2.95 5.78
CA ILE A 163 -14.29 4.13 4.92
C ILE A 163 -13.03 4.08 4.04
N GLY A 164 -13.24 3.97 2.74
CA GLY A 164 -12.19 4.06 1.74
C GLY A 164 -11.88 5.51 1.41
N LEU A 165 -10.62 5.79 1.04
CA LEU A 165 -10.18 7.12 0.65
C LEU A 165 -9.56 7.09 -0.75
N GLN A 166 -10.00 7.99 -1.62
CA GLN A 166 -9.45 8.20 -2.96
C GLN A 166 -9.15 9.68 -3.20
N PRO A 167 -8.24 10.04 -4.13
CA PRO A 167 -8.00 11.44 -4.47
C PRO A 167 -9.24 12.06 -5.12
N GLU A 168 -9.45 13.36 -4.96
CA GLU A 168 -10.38 14.13 -5.79
C GLU A 168 -10.04 14.00 -7.28
N ASP A 169 -11.00 14.27 -8.15
CA ASP A 169 -10.78 14.24 -9.59
C ASP A 169 -9.63 15.17 -10.00
N GLY A 170 -8.68 14.63 -10.75
CA GLY A 170 -7.49 15.35 -11.20
C GLY A 170 -6.38 15.50 -10.15
N ALA A 171 -6.61 15.12 -8.90
CA ALA A 171 -5.57 15.11 -7.88
C ALA A 171 -4.66 13.88 -7.98
N SER A 172 -3.37 14.08 -7.67
CA SER A 172 -2.38 12.99 -7.62
C SER A 172 -1.75 12.93 -6.23
N ILE A 173 -2.12 11.91 -5.46
CA ILE A 173 -1.61 11.71 -4.10
C ILE A 173 -0.80 10.42 -4.07
N PRO A 174 0.52 10.47 -3.75
CA PRO A 174 1.32 9.26 -3.64
C PRO A 174 0.71 8.24 -2.67
N GLY A 175 0.49 7.01 -3.15
CA GLY A 175 -0.06 5.91 -2.34
C GLY A 175 -1.58 5.82 -2.32
N ILE A 176 -2.30 6.80 -2.85
CA ILE A 176 -3.77 6.77 -3.00
C ILE A 176 -4.12 6.83 -4.48
N ARG A 177 -5.10 6.06 -4.91
CA ARG A 177 -5.54 6.04 -6.31
C ARG A 177 -7.06 6.13 -6.43
N ARG A 178 -7.51 6.91 -7.40
CA ARG A 178 -8.87 6.82 -7.92
C ARG A 178 -8.83 5.85 -9.10
N TRP A 179 -9.43 4.69 -8.92
CA TRP A 179 -9.41 3.64 -9.92
C TRP A 179 -10.54 3.81 -10.94
N PRO A 180 -10.24 3.89 -12.24
CA PRO A 180 -11.25 3.68 -13.26
C PRO A 180 -11.85 2.27 -13.14
N GLN A 181 -13.14 2.12 -13.41
CA GLN A 181 -13.83 0.81 -13.28
C GLN A 181 -13.11 -0.33 -14.01
N ALA A 182 -12.57 -0.04 -15.21
CA ALA A 182 -11.87 -1.04 -16.03
C ALA A 182 -10.51 -1.50 -15.46
N TYR A 183 -9.95 -0.76 -14.50
CA TYR A 183 -8.63 -1.05 -13.89
C TYR A 183 -8.71 -1.32 -12.39
N MET A 184 -9.92 -1.48 -11.87
CA MET A 184 -10.11 -1.79 -10.46
C MET A 184 -9.28 -3.03 -10.07
N PRO A 185 -8.52 -3.01 -8.95
CA PRO A 185 -7.82 -4.19 -8.49
C PRO A 185 -8.76 -5.39 -8.31
N GLY A 186 -8.35 -6.56 -8.79
CA GLY A 186 -9.17 -7.78 -8.72
C GLY A 186 -9.42 -8.26 -7.28
N ILE A 187 -8.61 -7.81 -6.32
CA ILE A 187 -8.83 -8.09 -4.89
C ILE A 187 -9.87 -7.17 -4.24
N PHE A 188 -10.32 -6.11 -4.93
CA PHE A 188 -11.29 -5.16 -4.38
C PHE A 188 -12.70 -5.73 -4.41
N ASP A 189 -13.38 -5.66 -3.27
CA ASP A 189 -14.78 -6.03 -3.10
C ASP A 189 -15.52 -4.83 -2.50
N ALA A 190 -16.33 -4.16 -3.32
CA ALA A 190 -17.08 -2.97 -2.91
C ALA A 190 -18.06 -3.23 -1.76
N ALA A 191 -18.55 -4.47 -1.62
CA ALA A 191 -19.47 -4.85 -0.54
C ALA A 191 -18.82 -4.81 0.86
N LYS A 192 -17.49 -4.71 0.93
CA LYS A 192 -16.72 -4.63 2.18
C LYS A 192 -16.36 -3.20 2.58
N VAL A 193 -16.82 -2.20 1.84
CA VAL A 193 -16.55 -0.78 2.09
C VAL A 193 -17.88 -0.05 2.19
N ASP A 194 -18.14 0.55 3.35
CA ASP A 194 -19.43 1.21 3.62
C ASP A 194 -19.54 2.56 2.92
N SER A 195 -18.42 3.28 2.80
CA SER A 195 -18.37 4.56 2.07
C SER A 195 -16.98 4.84 1.49
N ILE A 196 -16.91 5.70 0.47
CA ILE A 196 -15.67 6.19 -0.12
C ILE A 196 -15.69 7.71 -0.09
N LEU A 197 -14.65 8.31 0.49
CA LEU A 197 -14.47 9.74 0.58
C LEU A 197 -13.40 10.22 -0.39
N ASP A 198 -13.61 11.39 -0.95
CA ASP A 198 -12.62 12.09 -1.74
C ASP A 198 -11.75 12.97 -0.86
N ILE A 199 -10.45 13.03 -1.14
CA ILE A 199 -9.50 13.88 -0.41
C ILE A 199 -8.70 14.74 -1.39
N SER A 200 -8.59 16.04 -1.07
CA SER A 200 -7.73 16.93 -1.83
C SER A 200 -6.25 16.68 -1.52
N GLN A 201 -5.39 16.92 -2.50
CA GLN A 201 -3.94 16.88 -2.28
C GLN A 201 -3.52 17.88 -1.19
N LYS A 202 -4.10 19.08 -1.20
CA LYS A 202 -3.82 20.15 -0.22
C LYS A 202 -4.11 19.70 1.22
N ASP A 203 -5.26 19.08 1.46
CA ASP A 203 -5.62 18.65 2.81
C ASP A 203 -4.76 17.49 3.27
N ALA A 204 -4.43 16.55 2.38
CA ALA A 204 -3.50 15.44 2.66
C ALA A 204 -2.10 15.96 3.06
N GLU A 205 -1.54 16.91 2.29
CA GLU A 205 -0.23 17.51 2.58
C GLU A 205 -0.25 18.36 3.85
N ASN A 206 -1.31 19.15 4.08
CA ASN A 206 -1.45 19.95 5.28
C ASN A 206 -1.53 19.10 6.55
N ALA A 207 -2.34 18.03 6.53
CA ALA A 207 -2.42 17.11 7.66
C ALA A 207 -1.09 16.40 7.91
N MET A 208 -0.39 15.97 6.85
CA MET A 208 0.94 15.37 6.94
C MET A 208 1.94 16.31 7.63
N ARG A 209 2.00 17.58 7.23
CA ARG A 209 2.87 18.59 7.85
C ARG A 209 2.52 18.85 9.31
N ARG A 210 1.21 18.92 9.63
CA ARG A 210 0.74 19.08 11.00
C ARG A 210 1.08 17.88 11.87
N LEU A 211 0.91 16.66 11.39
CA LEU A 211 1.32 15.44 12.10
C LEU A 211 2.79 15.47 12.50
N ALA A 212 3.67 15.92 11.59
CA ALA A 212 5.10 16.04 11.89
C ALA A 212 5.36 17.13 12.95
N LYS A 213 4.74 18.31 12.79
CA LYS A 213 5.00 19.48 13.61
C LYS A 213 4.35 19.39 15.01
N ASP A 214 3.09 18.95 15.05
CA ASP A 214 2.26 19.03 16.24
C ASP A 214 2.33 17.74 17.08
N GLU A 215 2.51 16.57 16.41
CA GLU A 215 2.45 15.24 17.03
C GLU A 215 3.80 14.47 16.95
N GLY A 216 4.80 15.00 16.24
CA GLY A 216 6.08 14.30 16.03
C GLY A 216 5.97 13.07 15.12
N ILE A 217 4.88 12.92 14.36
CA ILE A 217 4.63 11.81 13.46
C ILE A 217 5.09 12.19 12.05
N PHE A 218 6.31 11.77 11.69
CA PHE A 218 6.90 12.04 10.38
C PHE A 218 6.49 10.97 9.38
N CYS A 219 5.41 11.23 8.62
CA CYS A 219 4.74 10.26 7.74
C CYS A 219 4.63 10.75 6.29
N GLY A 220 4.18 9.89 5.38
CA GLY A 220 3.93 10.24 3.98
C GLY A 220 2.56 10.88 3.73
N VAL A 221 2.36 11.34 2.48
CA VAL A 221 1.15 12.10 2.09
C VAL A 221 -0.13 11.28 2.22
N SER A 222 -0.09 9.98 1.93
CA SER A 222 -1.26 9.11 2.06
C SER A 222 -1.74 8.96 3.51
N ALA A 223 -0.82 8.96 4.48
CA ALA A 223 -1.16 8.98 5.90
C ALA A 223 -1.80 10.31 6.29
N GLY A 224 -1.24 11.43 5.79
CA GLY A 224 -1.86 12.76 5.95
C GLY A 224 -3.30 12.80 5.43
N GLY A 225 -3.54 12.24 4.25
CA GLY A 225 -4.89 12.12 3.68
C GLY A 225 -5.85 11.33 4.57
N SER A 226 -5.41 10.18 5.07
CA SER A 226 -6.22 9.36 5.97
C SER A 226 -6.55 10.06 7.28
N VAL A 227 -5.58 10.77 7.86
CA VAL A 227 -5.81 11.56 9.09
C VAL A 227 -6.72 12.76 8.83
N ALA A 228 -6.56 13.47 7.71
CA ALA A 228 -7.46 14.57 7.35
C ALA A 228 -8.92 14.11 7.24
N ALA A 229 -9.14 12.96 6.58
CA ALA A 229 -10.47 12.38 6.47
C ALA A 229 -11.01 11.91 7.83
N ALA A 230 -10.18 11.29 8.67
CA ALA A 230 -10.57 10.89 10.03
C ALA A 230 -10.97 12.09 10.89
N LEU A 231 -10.24 13.20 10.79
CA LEU A 231 -10.57 14.44 11.51
C LEU A 231 -11.88 15.07 11.01
N ALA A 232 -12.13 15.04 9.69
CA ALA A 232 -13.40 15.52 9.13
C ALA A 232 -14.57 14.63 9.57
N LEU A 233 -14.40 13.32 9.59
CA LEU A 233 -15.39 12.37 10.07
C LEU A 233 -15.70 12.59 11.56
N ASN A 234 -14.68 12.83 12.37
CA ASN A 234 -14.84 13.07 13.82
C ASN A 234 -15.74 14.27 14.15
N GLN A 235 -15.93 15.21 13.23
CA GLN A 235 -16.88 16.33 13.41
C GLN A 235 -18.34 15.91 13.18
N GLN A 236 -18.58 14.72 12.64
CA GLN A 236 -19.90 14.23 12.22
C GLN A 236 -20.40 13.06 13.08
N VAL A 237 -19.53 12.48 13.89
CA VAL A 237 -19.85 11.30 14.72
C VAL A 237 -19.58 11.58 16.20
N GLU A 238 -20.34 10.91 17.05
CA GLU A 238 -20.19 11.01 18.52
C GLU A 238 -19.78 9.65 19.10
N ASN A 239 -19.01 9.69 20.20
CA ASN A 239 -18.56 8.47 20.91
C ASN A 239 -17.83 7.45 20.00
N ALA A 240 -17.07 7.94 19.01
CA ALA A 240 -16.39 7.14 18.02
C ALA A 240 -14.92 6.90 18.36
N THR A 241 -14.45 5.69 18.10
CA THR A 241 -13.03 5.35 18.01
C THR A 241 -12.68 5.16 16.55
N ILE A 242 -12.02 6.16 15.95
CA ILE A 242 -11.65 6.19 14.53
C ILE A 242 -10.20 5.76 14.40
N VAL A 243 -9.95 4.72 13.63
CA VAL A 243 -8.59 4.21 13.36
C VAL A 243 -8.20 4.44 11.91
N THR A 244 -6.96 4.86 11.70
CA THR A 244 -6.34 4.95 10.37
C THR A 244 -4.91 4.44 10.39
N ILE A 245 -4.33 4.19 9.20
CA ILE A 245 -2.98 3.67 9.05
C ILE A 245 -2.01 4.80 8.69
N ILE A 246 -0.93 4.92 9.45
CA ILE A 246 0.26 5.67 9.05
C ILE A 246 1.05 4.78 8.09
N CYS A 247 0.83 4.98 6.78
CA CYS A 247 1.20 4.02 5.74
C CYS A 247 2.70 3.91 5.51
N ASP A 248 3.44 5.00 5.65
CA ASP A 248 4.89 5.05 5.43
C ASP A 248 5.53 6.27 6.11
N ARG A 249 6.87 6.33 6.01
CA ARG A 249 7.69 7.38 6.63
C ARG A 249 7.84 8.57 5.70
N GLY A 250 7.96 9.77 6.30
CA GLY A 250 8.11 11.04 5.59
C GLY A 250 9.45 11.23 4.88
N ASP A 251 10.52 10.52 5.31
CA ASP A 251 11.84 10.59 4.70
C ASP A 251 11.86 10.23 3.20
N ARG A 252 10.86 9.49 2.72
CA ARG A 252 10.70 9.13 1.30
C ARG A 252 10.18 10.25 0.41
N TYR A 253 9.85 11.39 1.00
CA TYR A 253 9.21 12.53 0.32
C TYR A 253 10.01 13.82 0.43
N LEU A 254 11.20 13.79 1.04
CA LEU A 254 12.01 14.99 1.26
C LEU A 254 12.43 15.67 -0.05
N SER A 255 12.84 14.89 -1.05
CA SER A 255 13.22 15.42 -2.37
C SER A 255 12.05 16.00 -3.17
N SER A 256 10.81 15.66 -2.82
CA SER A 256 9.61 16.19 -3.49
C SER A 256 9.24 17.62 -3.04
N GLY A 257 9.86 18.12 -1.96
CA GLY A 257 9.58 19.44 -1.41
C GLY A 257 8.25 19.58 -0.66
N VAL A 258 7.49 18.49 -0.45
CA VAL A 258 6.16 18.55 0.22
C VAL A 258 6.24 19.00 1.69
N TYR A 259 7.44 18.97 2.28
CA TYR A 259 7.69 19.44 3.65
C TYR A 259 8.32 20.83 3.70
N ALA A 260 8.68 21.43 2.55
CA ALA A 260 9.29 22.75 2.45
C ALA A 260 8.25 23.90 2.61
#